data_1dbd1a0e803511892585881a478eae06
#
_entry.id   1dbd1a0e803511892585881a478eae06
#
_cell.length_a   1.000
_cell.length_b   1.000
_cell.length_c   1.000
_cell.angle_alpha   90.00
_cell.angle_beta   90.00
_cell.angle_gamma   90.00
#
_symmetry.space_group_name_H-M   'P 1'
#
loop_
_entity.id
_entity.type
_entity.pdbx_description
1 polymer ?
#
loop_
_entity_poly.entity_id
_entity_poly.type
_entity_poly.pdbx_seq_one_letter_code
_entity_poly.pdbx_strand_id
1 'polypeptide(L)'
;MAGEPQTDCLFCKIVTGDIPATIVRESPTTVAFRDINPQAPTHVLVIPKSHYPDAASLAAAEPETAADVLREAGLVAADEKLTETGYRIVLNTGAGAGQTVFHAHAHVLGGRGMQWPPG
;
A
#
# COMPACT_ATOMS: atom_id res chain seq x y z
N MET A 1 -4.68 -9.38 19.03
CA MET A 1 -5.99 -9.11 18.42
C MET A 1 -5.80 -8.57 17.03
N ALA A 2 -6.81 -8.69 16.19
CA ALA A 2 -6.80 -8.11 14.85
C ALA A 2 -6.57 -6.59 14.96
N GLY A 3 -5.79 -6.04 14.04
CA GLY A 3 -5.46 -4.62 14.01
C GLY A 3 -4.25 -4.23 14.84
N GLU A 4 -3.82 -5.07 15.78
CA GLU A 4 -2.65 -4.77 16.60
C GLU A 4 -1.35 -5.03 15.83
N PRO A 5 -0.27 -4.24 16.07
CA PRO A 5 1.02 -4.48 15.46
C PRO A 5 1.56 -5.88 15.75
N GLN A 6 2.20 -6.47 14.74
CA GLN A 6 2.84 -7.79 14.84
C GLN A 6 4.35 -7.60 14.85
N THR A 7 5.03 -8.21 15.79
CA THR A 7 6.48 -8.03 15.96
C THR A 7 7.32 -8.61 14.82
N ASP A 8 6.77 -9.57 14.09
CA ASP A 8 7.43 -10.21 12.95
C ASP A 8 6.97 -9.65 11.59
N CYS A 9 6.14 -8.61 11.58
CA CYS A 9 5.65 -8.00 10.36
C CYS A 9 6.56 -6.85 9.93
N LEU A 10 7.12 -6.97 8.72
CA LEU A 10 7.98 -5.94 8.15
C LEU A 10 7.28 -4.57 8.11
N PHE A 11 6.02 -4.53 7.69
CA PHE A 11 5.29 -3.26 7.55
C PHE A 11 4.88 -2.68 8.90
N CYS A 12 4.58 -3.51 9.90
CA CYS A 12 4.37 -3.03 11.26
C CYS A 12 5.64 -2.34 11.78
N LYS A 13 6.82 -2.89 11.46
CA LYS A 13 8.10 -2.31 11.85
C LYS A 13 8.37 -0.98 11.15
N ILE A 14 7.89 -0.80 9.93
CA ILE A 14 7.96 0.48 9.23
C ILE A 14 7.04 1.50 9.91
N VAL A 15 5.83 1.09 10.26
CA VAL A 15 4.87 1.96 10.96
C VAL A 15 5.43 2.47 12.29
N THR A 16 6.10 1.62 13.06
CA THR A 16 6.68 1.99 14.35
C THR A 16 8.03 2.69 14.23
N GLY A 17 8.63 2.71 13.05
CA GLY A 17 9.93 3.32 12.84
C GLY A 17 11.12 2.41 13.15
N ASP A 18 10.88 1.14 13.47
CA ASP A 18 11.95 0.17 13.76
C ASP A 18 12.78 -0.17 12.54
N ILE A 19 12.17 -0.07 11.34
CA ILE A 19 12.85 -0.26 10.06
C ILE A 19 12.67 1.03 9.24
N PRO A 20 13.76 1.59 8.67
CA PRO A 20 13.66 2.81 7.88
C PRO A 20 12.95 2.55 6.54
N ALA A 21 12.25 3.57 6.05
CA ALA A 21 11.63 3.57 4.73
C ALA A 21 11.62 5.01 4.19
N THR A 22 11.54 5.14 2.87
CA THR A 22 11.40 6.45 2.23
C THR A 22 9.92 6.83 2.23
N ILE A 23 9.49 7.49 3.29
CA ILE A 23 8.09 7.88 3.48
C ILE A 23 7.78 9.09 2.61
N VAL A 24 6.71 9.00 1.82
CA VAL A 24 6.27 10.09 0.93
C VAL A 24 5.01 10.78 1.44
N ARG A 25 4.18 10.07 2.22
CA ARG A 25 2.98 10.64 2.86
C ARG A 25 2.68 9.87 4.13
N GLU A 26 2.03 10.55 5.05
CA GLU A 26 1.50 9.93 6.27
C GLU A 26 0.19 10.59 6.65
N SER A 27 -0.75 9.79 7.11
CA SER A 27 -2.02 10.26 7.67
C SER A 27 -2.22 9.65 9.06
N PRO A 28 -3.26 10.02 9.80
CA PRO A 28 -3.51 9.40 11.11
C PRO A 28 -3.63 7.87 11.06
N THR A 29 -4.08 7.31 9.95
CA THR A 29 -4.35 5.87 9.82
C THR A 29 -3.45 5.15 8.82
N THR A 30 -2.66 5.87 8.02
CA THR A 30 -1.89 5.26 6.92
C THR A 30 -0.47 5.80 6.84
N VAL A 31 0.40 5.01 6.19
CA VAL A 31 1.76 5.43 5.81
C VAL A 31 1.97 5.05 4.34
N ALA A 32 2.55 5.94 3.57
CA ALA A 32 2.92 5.69 2.18
C ALA A 32 4.43 5.82 2.03
N PHE A 33 5.06 4.82 1.42
CA PHE A 33 6.52 4.78 1.25
C PHE A 33 6.89 4.12 -0.07
N ARG A 34 8.09 4.44 -0.57
CA ARG A 34 8.56 3.90 -1.84
C ARG A 34 8.96 2.43 -1.69
N ASP A 35 8.58 1.62 -2.70
CA ASP A 35 9.00 0.23 -2.77
C ASP A 35 10.52 0.19 -3.04
N ILE A 36 11.25 -0.65 -2.31
CA ILE A 36 12.70 -0.78 -2.47
C ILE A 36 13.08 -1.57 -3.74
N ASN A 37 12.11 -2.27 -4.34
CA ASN A 37 12.30 -2.99 -5.59
C ASN A 37 11.23 -2.52 -6.58
N PRO A 38 11.31 -1.28 -7.08
CA PRO A 38 10.24 -0.69 -7.87
C PRO A 38 10.03 -1.41 -9.20
N GLN A 39 8.77 -1.64 -9.54
CA GLN A 39 8.35 -2.27 -10.79
C GLN A 39 7.86 -1.25 -11.81
N ALA A 40 7.95 0.04 -11.48
CA ALA A 40 7.61 1.16 -12.35
C ALA A 40 8.38 2.39 -11.87
N PRO A 41 8.53 3.45 -12.70
CA PRO A 41 9.20 4.69 -12.26
C PRO A 41 8.59 5.25 -10.98
N THR A 42 7.25 5.18 -10.82
CA THR A 42 6.61 5.41 -9.54
C THR A 42 6.07 4.08 -9.03
N HIS A 43 6.54 3.65 -7.88
CA HIS A 43 6.03 2.47 -7.19
C HIS A 43 6.01 2.77 -5.68
N VAL A 44 4.86 3.16 -5.18
CA VAL A 44 4.65 3.54 -3.79
C VAL A 44 3.67 2.56 -3.16
N LEU A 45 3.94 2.17 -1.92
CA LEU A 45 3.05 1.33 -1.13
C LEU A 45 2.30 2.21 -0.15
N VAL A 46 0.98 2.03 -0.07
CA VAL A 46 0.14 2.69 0.94
C VAL A 46 -0.37 1.60 1.88
N ILE A 47 -0.04 1.72 3.14
CA ILE A 47 -0.41 0.73 4.15
C ILE A 47 -1.25 1.35 5.27
N PRO A 48 -2.19 0.59 5.85
CA PRO A 48 -2.80 1.00 7.10
C PRO A 48 -1.81 0.83 8.26
N LYS A 49 -1.93 1.67 9.28
CA LYS A 49 -1.15 1.50 10.52
C LYS A 49 -1.61 0.30 11.31
N SER A 50 -2.91 -0.05 11.22
CA SER A 50 -3.46 -1.27 11.81
C SER A 50 -3.00 -2.49 11.00
N HIS A 51 -2.75 -3.61 11.69
CA HIS A 51 -2.34 -4.83 11.04
C HIS A 51 -3.54 -5.70 10.67
N TYR A 52 -3.74 -5.92 9.37
CA TYR A 52 -4.65 -6.91 8.80
C TYR A 52 -3.93 -7.60 7.65
N PRO A 53 -4.13 -8.90 7.43
CA PRO A 53 -3.32 -9.63 6.44
C PRO A 53 -3.58 -9.18 4.99
N ASP A 54 -4.80 -8.73 4.69
CA ASP A 54 -5.18 -8.39 3.31
C ASP A 54 -6.27 -7.33 3.26
N ALA A 55 -6.59 -6.91 2.04
CA ALA A 55 -7.57 -5.84 1.81
C ALA A 55 -8.97 -6.21 2.29
N ALA A 56 -9.40 -7.45 2.07
CA ALA A 56 -10.75 -7.88 2.45
C ALA A 56 -10.91 -7.86 3.97
N SER A 57 -9.91 -8.36 4.71
CA SER A 57 -9.92 -8.34 6.18
C SER A 57 -9.93 -6.92 6.72
N LEU A 58 -9.12 -6.03 6.13
CA LEU A 58 -9.10 -4.62 6.50
C LEU A 58 -10.47 -3.98 6.28
N ALA A 59 -11.06 -4.17 5.10
CA ALA A 59 -12.33 -3.56 4.76
C ALA A 59 -13.48 -4.06 5.64
N ALA A 60 -13.43 -5.34 6.03
CA ALA A 60 -14.47 -5.91 6.90
C ALA A 60 -14.38 -5.36 8.33
N ALA A 61 -13.17 -5.15 8.85
CA ALA A 61 -12.94 -4.73 10.23
C ALA A 61 -12.91 -3.20 10.38
N GLU A 62 -12.29 -2.51 9.42
CA GLU A 62 -12.10 -1.05 9.47
C GLU A 62 -12.37 -0.44 8.09
N PRO A 63 -13.67 -0.39 7.68
CA PRO A 63 -14.00 0.14 6.34
C PRO A 63 -13.54 1.58 6.12
N GLU A 64 -13.51 2.41 7.15
CA GLU A 64 -13.03 3.78 7.02
C GLU A 64 -11.53 3.83 6.75
N THR A 65 -10.75 2.97 7.39
CA THR A 65 -9.31 2.86 7.15
C THR A 65 -9.04 2.33 5.74
N ALA A 66 -9.85 1.38 5.27
CA ALA A 66 -9.74 0.90 3.89
C ALA A 66 -9.99 2.04 2.89
N ALA A 67 -11.00 2.87 3.15
CA ALA A 67 -11.24 4.07 2.34
C ALA A 67 -10.06 5.05 2.39
N ASP A 68 -9.45 5.21 3.57
CA ASP A 68 -8.26 6.05 3.73
C ASP A 68 -7.10 5.57 2.87
N VAL A 69 -6.87 4.26 2.81
CA VAL A 69 -5.82 3.67 1.97
C VAL A 69 -6.04 4.04 0.50
N LEU A 70 -7.26 3.92 0.00
CA LEU A 70 -7.57 4.27 -1.39
C LEU A 70 -7.45 5.77 -1.64
N ARG A 71 -7.92 6.60 -0.69
CA ARG A 71 -7.79 8.05 -0.81
C ARG A 71 -6.33 8.47 -0.86
N GLU A 72 -5.50 7.93 0.04
CA GLU A 72 -4.08 8.26 0.08
C GLU A 72 -3.35 7.75 -1.16
N ALA A 73 -3.75 6.60 -1.72
CA ALA A 73 -3.21 6.12 -2.99
C ALA A 73 -3.47 7.12 -4.11
N GLY A 74 -4.68 7.67 -4.18
CA GLY A 74 -5.02 8.71 -5.16
C GLY A 74 -4.23 10.00 -4.96
N LEU A 75 -4.00 10.40 -3.70
CA LEU A 75 -3.20 11.58 -3.38
C LEU A 75 -1.71 11.38 -3.73
N VAL A 76 -1.18 10.18 -3.50
CA VAL A 76 0.18 9.83 -3.96
C VAL A 76 0.27 9.97 -5.48
N ALA A 77 -0.71 9.43 -6.22
CA ALA A 77 -0.73 9.54 -7.68
C ALA A 77 -0.73 11.00 -8.14
N ALA A 78 -1.50 11.85 -7.47
CA ALA A 78 -1.53 13.28 -7.78
C ALA A 78 -0.18 13.95 -7.51
N ASP A 79 0.44 13.65 -6.35
CA ASP A 79 1.74 14.18 -6.00
C ASP A 79 2.83 13.74 -6.99
N GLU A 80 2.72 12.53 -7.53
CA GLU A 80 3.66 11.97 -8.51
C GLU A 80 3.30 12.34 -9.94
N LYS A 81 2.27 13.19 -10.13
CA LYS A 81 1.81 13.71 -11.43
C LYS A 81 1.35 12.61 -12.39
N LEU A 82 0.65 11.62 -11.88
CA LEU A 82 0.18 10.46 -12.65
C LEU A 82 -1.26 10.57 -13.10
N THR A 83 -2.00 11.59 -12.64
CA THR A 83 -3.45 11.67 -12.89
C THR A 83 -3.82 11.84 -14.36
N GLU A 84 -2.97 12.51 -15.15
CA GLU A 84 -3.24 12.72 -16.59
C GLU A 84 -2.87 11.49 -17.42
N THR A 85 -1.73 10.87 -17.13
CA THR A 85 -1.23 9.73 -17.89
C THR A 85 -1.82 8.41 -17.45
N GLY A 86 -2.28 8.36 -16.21
CA GLY A 86 -2.87 7.16 -15.63
C GLY A 86 -1.92 6.40 -14.71
N TYR A 87 -2.51 5.59 -13.85
CA TYR A 87 -1.79 4.77 -12.88
C TYR A 87 -2.65 3.57 -12.51
N ARG A 88 -2.03 2.62 -11.84
CA ARG A 88 -2.73 1.41 -11.40
C ARG A 88 -2.59 1.27 -9.88
N ILE A 89 -3.69 0.92 -9.23
CA ILE A 89 -3.68 0.55 -7.81
C ILE A 89 -3.89 -0.95 -7.75
N VAL A 90 -2.97 -1.66 -7.09
CA VAL A 90 -3.02 -3.12 -6.98
C VAL A 90 -3.02 -3.50 -5.50
N LEU A 91 -3.99 -4.33 -5.12
CA LEU A 91 -4.08 -4.92 -3.79
C LEU A 91 -4.10 -6.45 -3.96
N ASN A 92 -2.93 -7.06 -3.81
CA ASN A 92 -2.81 -8.51 -3.92
C ASN A 92 -3.32 -9.20 -2.67
N THR A 93 -4.02 -10.30 -2.82
CA THR A 93 -4.47 -11.15 -1.72
C THR A 93 -4.02 -12.58 -1.96
N GLY A 94 -3.21 -13.10 -1.04
CA GLY A 94 -2.75 -14.48 -1.09
C GLY A 94 -1.49 -14.67 -1.91
N ALA A 95 -0.75 -15.74 -1.60
CA ALA A 95 0.52 -16.07 -2.26
C ALA A 95 0.33 -16.30 -3.77
N GLY A 96 -0.80 -16.90 -4.17
CA GLY A 96 -1.09 -17.16 -5.59
C GLY A 96 -1.25 -15.90 -6.43
N ALA A 97 -1.58 -14.78 -5.80
CA ALA A 97 -1.68 -13.48 -6.47
C ALA A 97 -0.40 -12.64 -6.34
N GLY A 98 0.63 -13.18 -5.69
CA GLY A 98 1.90 -12.48 -5.52
C GLY A 98 2.03 -11.68 -4.23
N GLN A 99 1.15 -11.89 -3.27
CA GLN A 99 1.31 -11.26 -1.97
C GLN A 99 2.44 -11.94 -1.19
N THR A 100 3.45 -11.16 -0.80
CA THR A 100 4.61 -11.67 -0.05
C THR A 100 4.68 -11.13 1.36
N VAL A 101 4.06 -9.98 1.64
CA VAL A 101 3.96 -9.41 2.99
C VAL A 101 2.49 -9.43 3.38
N PHE A 102 2.16 -10.12 4.48
CA PHE A 102 0.78 -10.30 4.93
C PHE A 102 0.37 -9.20 5.91
N HIS A 103 0.46 -8.00 5.41
CA HIS A 103 -0.06 -6.76 5.97
C HIS A 103 -0.67 -6.02 4.77
N ALA A 104 -1.96 -5.73 4.81
CA ALA A 104 -2.68 -5.14 3.67
C ALA A 104 -1.92 -3.93 3.11
N HIS A 105 -1.76 -3.87 1.81
CA HIS A 105 -1.07 -2.74 1.17
C HIS A 105 -1.54 -2.55 -0.26
N ALA A 106 -1.64 -1.29 -0.66
CA ALA A 106 -1.96 -0.89 -2.03
C ALA A 106 -0.67 -0.46 -2.73
N HIS A 107 -0.38 -1.08 -3.88
CA HIS A 107 0.68 -0.62 -4.78
C HIS A 107 0.13 0.50 -5.65
N VAL A 108 0.82 1.63 -5.72
CA VAL A 108 0.54 2.69 -6.69
C VAL A 108 1.65 2.65 -7.72
N LEU A 109 1.30 2.30 -8.95
CA LEU A 109 2.25 2.08 -10.04
C LEU A 109 1.96 3.03 -11.18
N GLY A 110 2.98 3.75 -11.64
CA GLY A 110 2.82 4.66 -12.77
C GLY A 110 4.14 5.09 -13.38
N GLY A 111 4.05 5.92 -14.40
CA GLY A 111 5.23 6.43 -15.12
C GLY A 111 5.65 5.54 -16.27
N ARG A 112 4.89 4.49 -16.57
CA ARG A 112 5.05 3.65 -17.76
C ARG A 112 3.70 3.10 -18.20
N GLY A 113 3.63 2.60 -19.43
CA GLY A 113 2.41 1.94 -19.92
C GLY A 113 2.11 0.67 -19.12
N MET A 114 0.85 0.48 -18.84
CA MET A 114 0.34 -0.75 -18.23
C MET A 114 -0.47 -1.51 -19.26
N GLN A 115 -0.46 -2.82 -19.16
CA GLN A 115 -1.14 -3.66 -20.14
C GLN A 115 -2.33 -4.39 -19.54
N TRP A 116 -3.17 -4.89 -20.42
CA TRP A 116 -4.30 -5.72 -20.04
C TRP A 116 -4.20 -7.05 -20.80
N PRO A 117 -4.37 -8.21 -20.13
CA PRO A 117 -4.70 -8.39 -18.72
C PRO A 117 -3.58 -7.95 -17.76
N PRO A 118 -3.93 -7.64 -16.48
CA PRO A 118 -3.00 -7.02 -15.53
C PRO A 118 -1.92 -7.95 -14.97
N GLY A 119 -2.01 -9.22 -15.26
CA GLY A 119 -1.04 -10.17 -14.74
C GLY A 119 -0.70 -11.30 -15.67
#